data_04114a4ae9c07d0c634f3a972385ebaa
#
_entry.id   04114a4ae9c07d0c634f3a972385ebaa
#
_cell.length_a   1.000
_cell.length_b   1.000
_cell.length_c   1.000
_cell.angle_alpha   90.00
_cell.angle_beta   90.00
_cell.angle_gamma   90.00
#
_symmetry.space_group_name_H-M   'P 1'
#
loop_
_entity.id
_entity.type
_entity.pdbx_description
1 polymer ?
#
loop_
_entity_poly.entity_id
_entity_poly.type
_entity_poly.pdbx_seq_one_letter_code
_entity_poly.pdbx_strand_id
1 'polypeptide(L)'
;MNKNTIITIIAVVLVGLSLGFYFTNKNKPENISPVISVPIAQATFLCKDNKTIEATFYEGEETPVEPGEMPIPTGRVKLVLSDGRSFDLPQTISASGVRYANSDESFVFWNKGNGALVLENNEERNYVGCIVLSPDPGGLPNTYLNNEIGFSIRYPEGYSVDASYQYQGFGTGKEIQGVKFIIPEKIAEGTNLSSFDTGISVETISLNNSTENCNANLFLYGDVQSDIINDDGKEYSFAVRTEGAAGNYYEEQVWALVGTNPCLAVRYLIHSTAIGNYPEGTISEFDKDALIEEFDKIRRSLITL
;
A
#
# COMPACT_ATOMS: atom_id res chain seq x y z
N MET A 1 -17.57 80.06 -37.87
CA MET A 1 -16.63 79.21 -37.08
C MET A 1 -15.28 79.29 -37.75
N ASN A 2 -14.26 79.73 -37.01
CA ASN A 2 -12.95 80.01 -37.59
C ASN A 2 -12.22 78.66 -37.87
N LYS A 3 -11.51 78.55 -39.01
CA LYS A 3 -10.81 77.33 -39.44
C LYS A 3 -9.90 76.72 -38.32
N ASN A 4 -9.30 77.58 -37.53
CA ASN A 4 -8.42 77.18 -36.42
C ASN A 4 -9.20 76.54 -35.27
N THR A 5 -10.47 76.93 -35.02
CA THR A 5 -11.33 76.34 -34.00
C THR A 5 -11.74 74.89 -34.36
N ILE A 6 -12.00 74.68 -35.68
CA ILE A 6 -12.35 73.32 -36.17
C ILE A 6 -11.15 72.39 -36.10
N ILE A 7 -9.93 72.83 -36.41
CA ILE A 7 -8.71 72.02 -36.32
C ILE A 7 -8.42 71.64 -34.85
N THR A 8 -8.60 72.54 -33.90
CA THR A 8 -8.40 72.32 -32.48
C THR A 8 -9.42 71.33 -31.95
N ILE A 9 -10.69 71.35 -32.33
CA ILE A 9 -11.74 70.43 -31.91
C ILE A 9 -11.44 68.98 -32.44
N ILE A 10 -11.02 68.90 -33.72
CA ILE A 10 -10.68 67.63 -34.36
C ILE A 10 -9.45 66.99 -33.68
N ALA A 11 -8.42 67.79 -33.35
CA ALA A 11 -7.22 67.26 -32.62
C ALA A 11 -7.56 66.79 -31.25
N VAL A 12 -8.41 67.47 -30.46
CA VAL A 12 -8.84 67.03 -29.13
C VAL A 12 -9.68 65.76 -29.21
N VAL A 13 -10.57 65.61 -30.19
CA VAL A 13 -11.37 64.37 -30.35
C VAL A 13 -10.53 63.20 -30.79
N LEU A 14 -9.53 63.40 -31.66
CA LEU A 14 -8.61 62.30 -32.06
C LEU A 14 -7.69 61.86 -30.91
N VAL A 15 -7.17 62.74 -30.04
CA VAL A 15 -6.39 62.43 -28.86
C VAL A 15 -7.27 61.76 -27.82
N GLY A 16 -8.51 62.21 -27.63
CA GLY A 16 -9.47 61.56 -26.73
C GLY A 16 -9.81 60.11 -27.13
N LEU A 17 -10.03 59.90 -28.45
CA LEU A 17 -10.29 58.54 -28.99
C LEU A 17 -9.06 57.62 -28.90
N SER A 18 -7.84 58.13 -29.14
CA SER A 18 -6.61 57.33 -29.00
C SER A 18 -6.28 56.98 -27.56
N LEU A 19 -6.51 57.91 -26.61
CA LEU A 19 -6.37 57.60 -25.16
C LEU A 19 -7.47 56.67 -24.66
N GLY A 20 -8.72 56.82 -25.11
CA GLY A 20 -9.80 55.88 -24.80
C GLY A 20 -9.50 54.47 -25.30
N PHE A 21 -8.94 54.32 -26.52
CA PHE A 21 -8.53 53.03 -27.06
C PHE A 21 -7.32 52.42 -26.33
N TYR A 22 -6.40 53.26 -25.86
CA TYR A 22 -5.22 52.83 -25.08
C TYR A 22 -5.61 52.34 -23.68
N PHE A 23 -6.58 53.00 -23.02
CA PHE A 23 -7.05 52.57 -21.70
C PHE A 23 -8.00 51.36 -21.75
N THR A 24 -8.80 51.19 -22.80
CA THR A 24 -9.70 50.04 -22.96
C THR A 24 -8.96 48.76 -23.33
N ASN A 25 -7.76 48.86 -23.94
CA ASN A 25 -6.95 47.67 -24.26
C ASN A 25 -6.04 47.19 -23.12
N LYS A 26 -5.88 47.99 -22.05
CA LYS A 26 -5.08 47.57 -20.86
C LYS A 26 -5.86 46.72 -19.85
N ASN A 27 -7.17 46.65 -19.95
CA ASN A 27 -8.02 45.92 -19.03
C ASN A 27 -8.84 44.83 -19.72
N LYS A 28 -8.28 44.15 -20.73
CA LYS A 28 -8.85 42.88 -21.15
C LYS A 28 -8.54 41.90 -20.02
N PRO A 29 -9.50 41.36 -19.28
CA PRO A 29 -9.21 40.31 -18.35
C PRO A 29 -8.58 39.19 -19.19
N GLU A 30 -7.34 38.83 -18.90
CA GLU A 30 -6.81 37.56 -19.33
C GLU A 30 -7.80 36.53 -18.86
N ASN A 31 -8.42 35.84 -19.78
CA ASN A 31 -9.28 34.73 -19.50
C ASN A 31 -8.33 33.61 -19.08
N ILE A 32 -7.91 33.65 -17.81
CA ILE A 32 -7.17 32.58 -17.19
C ILE A 32 -8.18 31.44 -17.08
N SER A 33 -8.24 30.61 -18.13
CA SER A 33 -8.88 29.32 -18.03
C SER A 33 -8.24 28.64 -16.82
N PRO A 34 -9.01 28.11 -15.87
CA PRO A 34 -8.43 27.37 -14.76
C PRO A 34 -7.55 26.28 -15.37
N VAL A 35 -6.25 26.34 -15.08
CA VAL A 35 -5.32 25.27 -15.46
C VAL A 35 -5.82 24.06 -14.71
N ILE A 36 -6.56 23.19 -15.39
CA ILE A 36 -6.97 21.88 -14.84
C ILE A 36 -5.69 21.06 -14.80
N SER A 37 -4.98 21.13 -13.68
CA SER A 37 -3.83 20.28 -13.47
C SER A 37 -4.33 18.84 -13.34
N VAL A 38 -3.97 18.01 -14.30
CA VAL A 38 -4.30 16.59 -14.30
C VAL A 38 -3.38 15.89 -13.29
N PRO A 39 -3.92 15.04 -12.40
CA PRO A 39 -3.08 14.25 -11.50
C PRO A 39 -2.18 13.32 -12.30
N ILE A 40 -0.90 13.23 -11.92
CA ILE A 40 0.07 12.28 -12.49
C ILE A 40 0.09 10.95 -11.73
N ALA A 41 -0.29 10.95 -10.44
CA ALA A 41 -0.38 9.75 -9.62
C ALA A 41 -1.35 9.97 -8.44
N GLN A 42 -1.85 8.86 -7.92
CA GLN A 42 -2.61 8.82 -6.67
C GLN A 42 -2.10 7.65 -5.83
N ALA A 43 -2.06 7.83 -4.52
CA ALA A 43 -1.69 6.78 -3.58
C ALA A 43 -2.46 6.96 -2.27
N THR A 44 -2.85 5.86 -1.65
CA THR A 44 -3.34 5.84 -0.28
C THR A 44 -2.26 5.24 0.60
N PHE A 45 -1.93 5.90 1.69
CA PHE A 45 -1.00 5.40 2.69
C PHE A 45 -1.78 4.96 3.92
N LEU A 46 -1.42 3.79 4.46
CA LEU A 46 -1.87 3.30 5.75
C LEU A 46 -0.77 3.55 6.77
N CYS A 47 -1.12 4.21 7.86
CA CYS A 47 -0.23 4.54 8.98
C CYS A 47 -0.64 3.76 10.24
N LYS A 48 0.14 3.87 11.31
CA LYS A 48 -0.22 3.32 12.63
C LYS A 48 -1.60 3.79 13.07
N ASP A 49 -2.25 3.00 13.93
CA ASP A 49 -3.61 3.23 14.45
C ASP A 49 -4.69 3.31 13.35
N ASN A 50 -4.49 2.60 12.23
CA ASN A 50 -5.39 2.57 11.06
C ASN A 50 -5.68 3.96 10.46
N LYS A 51 -4.79 4.93 10.66
CA LYS A 51 -4.90 6.23 10.02
C LYS A 51 -4.53 6.13 8.56
N THR A 52 -5.20 6.91 7.72
CA THR A 52 -4.94 6.92 6.28
C THR A 52 -4.63 8.30 5.76
N ILE A 53 -3.83 8.35 4.70
CA ILE A 53 -3.52 9.56 3.92
C ILE A 53 -3.81 9.23 2.45
N GLU A 54 -4.76 9.95 1.86
CA GLU A 54 -4.96 9.95 0.41
C GLU A 54 -4.09 11.05 -0.20
N ALA A 55 -3.18 10.69 -1.08
CA ALA A 55 -2.27 11.61 -1.75
C ALA A 55 -2.55 11.65 -3.25
N THR A 56 -2.76 12.84 -3.79
CA THR A 56 -2.89 13.10 -5.23
C THR A 56 -1.73 13.98 -5.67
N PHE A 57 -0.88 13.46 -6.54
CA PHE A 57 0.33 14.12 -7.03
C PHE A 57 0.06 14.83 -8.35
N TYR A 58 0.65 16.01 -8.50
CA TYR A 58 0.54 16.83 -9.70
C TYR A 58 1.91 17.24 -10.16
N GLU A 59 2.12 17.21 -11.46
CA GLU A 59 3.30 17.77 -12.10
C GLU A 59 3.27 19.29 -12.03
N GLY A 60 4.43 19.90 -11.86
CA GLY A 60 4.58 21.33 -11.93
C GLY A 60 4.99 21.79 -13.32
N GLU A 61 5.00 23.09 -13.55
CA GLU A 61 5.50 23.67 -14.80
C GLU A 61 7.03 23.53 -14.85
N GLU A 62 7.57 23.11 -15.97
CA GLU A 62 9.04 23.10 -16.18
C GLU A 62 9.55 24.54 -16.18
N THR A 63 10.45 24.86 -15.26
CA THR A 63 11.15 26.14 -15.26
C THR A 63 12.49 25.99 -16.02
N PRO A 64 12.80 26.88 -16.97
CA PRO A 64 14.11 26.89 -17.61
C PRO A 64 15.19 27.06 -16.55
N VAL A 65 16.22 26.19 -16.60
CA VAL A 65 17.37 26.20 -15.66
C VAL A 65 18.58 26.74 -16.39
N GLU A 66 19.27 27.70 -15.79
CA GLU A 66 20.54 28.21 -16.31
C GLU A 66 21.63 27.13 -16.19
N PRO A 67 22.61 27.11 -17.13
CA PRO A 67 23.69 26.12 -17.07
C PRO A 67 24.48 26.19 -15.75
N GLY A 68 24.38 25.12 -14.94
CA GLY A 68 25.06 25.00 -13.64
C GLY A 68 24.17 25.21 -12.42
N GLU A 69 22.91 25.58 -12.61
CA GLU A 69 21.93 25.64 -11.53
C GLU A 69 21.15 24.32 -11.39
N MET A 70 20.70 24.00 -10.17
CA MET A 70 19.84 22.85 -9.94
C MET A 70 18.37 23.20 -10.23
N PRO A 71 17.61 22.31 -10.88
CA PRO A 71 16.18 22.54 -11.11
C PRO A 71 15.43 22.75 -9.76
N ILE A 72 14.60 23.76 -9.71
CA ILE A 72 13.71 23.97 -8.57
C ILE A 72 12.49 23.05 -8.77
N PRO A 73 12.13 22.20 -7.80
CA PRO A 73 10.94 21.37 -7.89
C PRO A 73 9.68 22.23 -7.98
N THR A 74 8.79 21.92 -8.91
CA THR A 74 7.56 22.68 -9.15
C THR A 74 6.29 21.86 -8.93
N GLY A 75 6.44 20.56 -8.63
CA GLY A 75 5.34 19.66 -8.34
C GLY A 75 4.58 20.04 -7.07
N ARG A 76 3.42 19.42 -6.87
CA ARG A 76 2.63 19.57 -5.65
C ARG A 76 1.87 18.30 -5.31
N VAL A 77 1.46 18.16 -4.05
CA VAL A 77 0.60 17.08 -3.59
C VAL A 77 -0.62 17.63 -2.87
N LYS A 78 -1.80 17.07 -3.15
CA LYS A 78 -2.97 17.24 -2.31
C LYS A 78 -3.10 16.02 -1.42
N LEU A 79 -3.25 16.26 -0.11
CA LEU A 79 -3.43 15.25 0.91
C LEU A 79 -4.82 15.38 1.53
N VAL A 80 -5.46 14.24 1.77
CA VAL A 80 -6.65 14.13 2.62
C VAL A 80 -6.32 13.12 3.70
N LEU A 81 -6.39 13.54 4.95
CA LEU A 81 -6.05 12.74 6.11
C LEU A 81 -7.32 12.16 6.74
N SER A 82 -7.23 10.98 7.35
CA SER A 82 -8.36 10.31 8.01
C SER A 82 -8.93 11.07 9.21
N ASP A 83 -8.23 12.08 9.73
CA ASP A 83 -8.74 12.99 10.76
C ASP A 83 -9.55 14.18 10.19
N GLY A 84 -9.76 14.21 8.87
CA GLY A 84 -10.54 15.23 8.15
C GLY A 84 -9.72 16.45 7.71
N ARG A 85 -8.45 16.55 8.06
CA ARG A 85 -7.56 17.62 7.56
C ARG A 85 -7.20 17.38 6.09
N SER A 86 -6.99 18.46 5.36
CA SER A 86 -6.47 18.41 3.99
C SER A 86 -5.39 19.46 3.78
N PHE A 87 -4.42 19.13 2.93
CA PHE A 87 -3.29 19.99 2.60
C PHE A 87 -3.08 20.04 1.09
N ASP A 88 -2.62 21.19 0.58
CA ASP A 88 -2.09 21.33 -0.77
C ASP A 88 -0.67 21.86 -0.61
N LEU A 89 0.31 20.98 -0.80
CA LEU A 89 1.71 21.23 -0.46
C LEU A 89 2.56 21.31 -1.72
N PRO A 90 3.36 22.37 -1.90
CA PRO A 90 4.38 22.41 -2.94
C PRO A 90 5.50 21.40 -2.67
N GLN A 91 6.09 20.90 -3.75
CA GLN A 91 7.29 20.10 -3.69
C GLN A 91 8.48 20.95 -3.25
N THR A 92 9.34 20.38 -2.42
CA THR A 92 10.54 21.03 -1.91
C THR A 92 11.79 20.19 -2.23
N ILE A 93 12.97 20.82 -2.13
CA ILE A 93 14.24 20.12 -2.38
C ILE A 93 14.44 19.03 -1.33
N SER A 94 14.87 17.85 -1.77
CA SER A 94 15.25 16.74 -0.88
C SER A 94 16.45 15.97 -1.45
N ALA A 95 17.23 15.38 -0.56
CA ALA A 95 18.38 14.56 -0.96
C ALA A 95 17.98 13.18 -1.50
N SER A 96 16.80 12.68 -1.13
CA SER A 96 16.26 11.39 -1.60
C SER A 96 14.74 11.36 -1.42
N GLY A 97 14.04 10.64 -2.30
CA GLY A 97 12.58 10.65 -2.33
C GLY A 97 12.00 11.98 -2.77
N VAL A 98 10.70 12.18 -2.55
CA VAL A 98 9.98 13.42 -2.92
C VAL A 98 9.38 14.04 -1.67
N ARG A 99 9.77 15.27 -1.38
CA ARG A 99 9.38 16.01 -0.18
C ARG A 99 8.42 17.13 -0.55
N TYR A 100 7.36 17.29 0.23
CA TYR A 100 6.38 18.36 0.12
C TYR A 100 6.22 19.03 1.49
N ALA A 101 6.12 20.34 1.52
CA ALA A 101 5.97 21.09 2.77
C ALA A 101 5.18 22.38 2.56
N ASN A 102 4.47 22.82 3.59
CA ASN A 102 3.95 24.19 3.63
C ASN A 102 5.08 25.22 3.84
N SER A 103 4.79 26.49 3.67
CA SER A 103 5.79 27.56 3.61
C SER A 103 6.61 27.73 4.91
N ASP A 104 6.06 27.37 6.06
CA ASP A 104 6.72 27.43 7.37
C ASP A 104 7.25 26.07 7.84
N GLU A 105 7.15 25.04 6.99
CA GLU A 105 7.54 23.65 7.26
C GLU A 105 6.90 23.04 8.52
N SER A 106 5.80 23.61 9.00
CA SER A 106 5.06 23.05 10.13
C SER A 106 4.36 21.72 9.80
N PHE A 107 4.14 21.45 8.50
CA PHE A 107 3.66 20.18 7.99
C PHE A 107 4.49 19.73 6.79
N VAL A 108 5.08 18.53 6.90
CA VAL A 108 5.91 17.91 5.86
C VAL A 108 5.37 16.54 5.53
N PHE A 109 5.21 16.27 4.25
CA PHE A 109 4.97 14.94 3.71
C PHE A 109 6.16 14.52 2.85
N TRP A 110 6.84 13.45 3.23
CA TRP A 110 8.04 12.99 2.55
C TRP A 110 7.86 11.55 2.10
N ASN A 111 7.62 11.35 0.80
CA ASN A 111 7.47 10.03 0.21
C ASN A 111 8.83 9.47 -0.22
N LYS A 112 9.14 8.23 0.20
CA LYS A 112 10.36 7.51 -0.15
C LYS A 112 10.07 6.03 -0.33
N GLY A 113 10.22 5.56 -1.57
CA GLY A 113 9.86 4.19 -1.92
C GLY A 113 8.38 3.90 -1.63
N ASN A 114 8.10 2.83 -0.91
CA ASN A 114 6.73 2.45 -0.52
C ASN A 114 6.25 3.14 0.77
N GLY A 115 7.06 3.98 1.39
CA GLY A 115 6.74 4.64 2.64
C GLY A 115 6.55 6.15 2.51
N ALA A 116 5.91 6.74 3.52
CA ALA A 116 5.84 8.17 3.72
C ALA A 116 6.15 8.53 5.17
N LEU A 117 6.94 9.58 5.36
CA LEU A 117 7.19 10.22 6.64
C LEU A 117 6.34 11.49 6.72
N VAL A 118 5.59 11.64 7.79
CA VAL A 118 4.81 12.84 8.07
C VAL A 118 5.37 13.53 9.30
N LEU A 119 5.81 14.78 9.14
CA LEU A 119 6.27 15.59 10.25
C LEU A 119 5.27 16.71 10.51
N GLU A 120 4.87 16.87 11.76
CA GLU A 120 4.12 18.00 12.28
C GLU A 120 4.99 18.75 13.28
N ASN A 121 5.37 20.00 12.96
CA ASN A 121 6.32 20.79 13.75
C ASN A 121 7.66 20.06 13.98
N ASN A 122 8.21 19.44 12.93
CA ASN A 122 9.45 18.65 12.93
C ASN A 122 9.43 17.36 13.75
N GLU A 123 8.27 16.88 14.13
CA GLU A 123 8.12 15.61 14.86
C GLU A 123 7.13 14.67 14.17
N GLU A 124 7.47 13.39 14.11
CA GLU A 124 6.57 12.34 13.66
C GLU A 124 5.63 11.96 14.82
N ARG A 125 4.38 12.43 14.78
CA ARG A 125 3.44 12.28 15.92
C ARG A 125 2.16 11.54 15.56
N ASN A 126 1.44 12.01 14.55
CA ASN A 126 0.07 11.57 14.30
C ASN A 126 -0.04 10.52 13.21
N TYR A 127 0.81 10.59 12.21
CA TYR A 127 0.86 9.70 11.06
C TYR A 127 2.23 9.05 10.99
N VAL A 128 2.39 7.93 11.71
CA VAL A 128 3.67 7.25 11.94
C VAL A 128 3.71 5.96 11.13
N GLY A 129 4.87 5.66 10.52
CA GLY A 129 5.09 4.40 9.80
C GLY A 129 4.12 4.20 8.65
N CYS A 130 3.88 5.25 7.85
CA CYS A 130 2.94 5.20 6.74
C CYS A 130 3.53 4.42 5.57
N ILE A 131 2.77 3.47 5.04
CA ILE A 131 3.11 2.67 3.86
C ILE A 131 2.05 2.83 2.79
N VAL A 132 2.46 2.84 1.53
CA VAL A 132 1.53 2.91 0.41
C VAL A 132 0.68 1.65 0.37
N LEU A 133 -0.64 1.83 0.34
CA LEU A 133 -1.54 0.79 -0.08
C LEU A 133 -1.43 0.73 -1.61
N SER A 134 -0.71 -0.25 -2.13
CA SER A 134 -0.69 -0.49 -3.57
C SER A 134 -2.14 -0.56 -4.08
N PRO A 135 -2.43 -0.04 -5.29
CA PRO A 135 -3.72 -0.31 -5.92
C PRO A 135 -3.96 -1.81 -5.89
N ASP A 136 -5.20 -2.21 -5.61
CA ASP A 136 -5.58 -3.62 -5.49
C ASP A 136 -4.97 -4.47 -6.62
N PRO A 137 -4.00 -5.37 -6.35
CA PRO A 137 -3.36 -6.17 -7.40
C PRO A 137 -4.28 -7.32 -7.88
N GLY A 138 -5.60 -7.14 -7.79
CA GLY A 138 -6.58 -8.10 -8.28
C GLY A 138 -7.31 -8.87 -7.19
N GLY A 139 -8.23 -8.21 -6.45
CA GLY A 139 -9.19 -8.89 -5.58
C GLY A 139 -8.83 -8.94 -4.09
N LEU A 140 -7.92 -8.09 -3.60
CA LEU A 140 -7.55 -7.99 -2.19
C LEU A 140 -7.96 -6.63 -1.57
N PRO A 141 -9.28 -6.34 -1.41
CA PRO A 141 -9.76 -5.03 -0.97
C PRO A 141 -9.47 -4.73 0.50
N ASN A 142 -9.30 -5.77 1.33
CA ASN A 142 -9.10 -5.59 2.76
C ASN A 142 -7.62 -5.54 3.11
N THR A 143 -7.27 -4.79 4.16
CA THR A 143 -5.91 -4.72 4.71
C THR A 143 -5.95 -5.01 6.21
N TYR A 144 -5.08 -5.89 6.67
CA TYR A 144 -4.80 -6.10 8.08
C TYR A 144 -3.44 -5.49 8.43
N LEU A 145 -3.41 -4.67 9.47
CA LEU A 145 -2.20 -4.03 9.99
C LEU A 145 -1.92 -4.55 11.40
N ASN A 146 -0.73 -5.10 11.60
CA ASN A 146 -0.24 -5.46 12.92
C ASN A 146 0.94 -4.58 13.31
N ASN A 147 0.68 -3.58 14.16
CA ASN A 147 1.70 -2.63 14.61
C ASN A 147 2.65 -3.22 15.67
N GLU A 148 2.24 -4.26 16.39
CA GLU A 148 3.04 -4.90 17.43
C GLU A 148 4.16 -5.75 16.81
N ILE A 149 3.82 -6.56 15.81
CA ILE A 149 4.77 -7.39 15.07
C ILE A 149 5.46 -6.59 13.96
N GLY A 150 4.81 -5.55 13.43
CA GLY A 150 5.36 -4.69 12.38
C GLY A 150 5.14 -5.22 10.96
N PHE A 151 3.91 -5.60 10.60
CA PHE A 151 3.56 -5.96 9.23
C PHE A 151 2.17 -5.49 8.81
N SER A 152 1.96 -5.40 7.51
CA SER A 152 0.62 -5.35 6.91
C SER A 152 0.47 -6.41 5.84
N ILE A 153 -0.76 -6.89 5.65
CA ILE A 153 -1.10 -7.88 4.62
C ILE A 153 -2.51 -7.61 4.08
N ARG A 154 -2.71 -7.84 2.80
CA ARG A 154 -4.03 -7.68 2.16
C ARG A 154 -4.69 -9.04 1.97
N TYR A 155 -6.03 -9.04 1.98
CA TYR A 155 -6.81 -10.27 1.85
C TYR A 155 -8.14 -10.04 1.14
N PRO A 156 -8.74 -11.10 0.53
CA PRO A 156 -9.98 -11.01 -0.21
C PRO A 156 -11.18 -10.65 0.66
N GLU A 157 -12.26 -10.22 0.03
CA GLU A 157 -13.56 -10.10 0.68
C GLU A 157 -14.10 -11.49 1.08
N GLY A 158 -14.78 -11.54 2.23
CA GLY A 158 -15.37 -12.77 2.76
C GLY A 158 -14.45 -13.62 3.64
N TYR A 159 -13.14 -13.37 3.65
CA TYR A 159 -12.24 -14.01 4.62
C TYR A 159 -12.52 -13.48 6.03
N SER A 160 -12.52 -14.38 7.03
CA SER A 160 -12.56 -14.00 8.43
C SER A 160 -11.16 -13.92 9.02
N VAL A 161 -10.93 -12.96 9.94
CA VAL A 161 -9.62 -12.74 10.56
C VAL A 161 -9.68 -13.13 12.03
N ASP A 162 -8.82 -14.09 12.42
CA ASP A 162 -8.54 -14.41 13.81
C ASP A 162 -7.22 -13.77 14.23
N ALA A 163 -7.30 -12.63 14.90
CA ALA A 163 -6.15 -11.88 15.40
C ALA A 163 -5.55 -12.48 16.68
N SER A 164 -6.21 -13.46 17.29
CA SER A 164 -5.75 -14.17 18.48
C SER A 164 -5.19 -15.56 18.17
N TYR A 165 -5.03 -15.86 16.88
CA TYR A 165 -4.57 -17.17 16.42
C TYR A 165 -3.23 -17.58 17.01
N GLN A 166 -3.18 -18.84 17.40
CA GLN A 166 -1.98 -19.52 17.86
C GLN A 166 -1.87 -20.86 17.12
N TYR A 167 -0.79 -21.06 16.38
CA TYR A 167 -0.51 -22.36 15.80
C TYR A 167 -0.09 -23.37 16.89
N GLN A 168 -0.78 -24.49 16.97
CA GLN A 168 -0.64 -25.49 18.04
C GLN A 168 0.07 -26.78 17.62
N GLY A 169 0.58 -26.87 16.39
CA GLY A 169 1.18 -28.10 15.84
C GLY A 169 2.41 -28.60 16.59
N PHE A 170 3.04 -27.83 17.47
CA PHE A 170 4.13 -28.24 18.32
C PHE A 170 3.70 -28.78 19.69
N GLY A 171 2.39 -28.75 19.97
CA GLY A 171 1.82 -29.18 21.25
C GLY A 171 1.78 -28.06 22.30
N THR A 172 1.18 -28.39 23.45
CA THR A 172 0.91 -27.43 24.52
C THR A 172 2.16 -26.76 25.07
N GLY A 173 2.15 -25.44 25.19
CA GLY A 173 3.26 -24.61 25.69
C GLY A 173 4.33 -24.31 24.65
N LYS A 174 4.06 -24.62 23.37
CA LYS A 174 4.94 -24.33 22.24
C LYS A 174 4.17 -23.70 21.08
N GLU A 175 3.10 -22.98 21.43
CA GLU A 175 2.25 -22.32 20.46
C GLU A 175 3.02 -21.17 19.78
N ILE A 176 2.83 -21.03 18.45
CA ILE A 176 3.37 -19.92 17.68
C ILE A 176 2.29 -18.86 17.53
N GLN A 177 2.60 -17.63 17.95
CA GLN A 177 1.69 -16.51 17.84
C GLN A 177 1.55 -16.05 16.40
N GLY A 178 0.34 -15.68 16.01
CA GLY A 178 0.08 -15.19 14.66
C GLY A 178 -1.29 -14.56 14.50
N VAL A 179 -1.63 -14.30 13.27
CA VAL A 179 -2.97 -13.94 12.81
C VAL A 179 -3.36 -14.86 11.66
N LYS A 180 -4.60 -15.35 11.64
CA LYS A 180 -5.08 -16.26 10.61
C LYS A 180 -6.23 -15.64 9.82
N PHE A 181 -6.17 -15.81 8.50
CA PHE A 181 -7.19 -15.46 7.52
C PHE A 181 -7.82 -16.75 7.03
N ILE A 182 -9.06 -16.99 7.41
CA ILE A 182 -9.78 -18.23 7.16
C ILE A 182 -10.62 -18.06 5.90
N ILE A 183 -10.58 -19.02 4.99
CA ILE A 183 -11.36 -18.97 3.76
C ILE A 183 -12.88 -18.97 4.05
N PRO A 184 -13.69 -18.28 3.24
CA PRO A 184 -15.14 -18.37 3.36
C PRO A 184 -15.64 -19.76 2.96
N GLU A 185 -16.74 -20.23 3.56
CA GLU A 185 -17.39 -21.52 3.27
C GLU A 185 -17.65 -21.71 1.76
N LYS A 186 -17.97 -20.63 1.04
CA LYS A 186 -18.23 -20.63 -0.38
C LYS A 186 -17.08 -21.21 -1.23
N ILE A 187 -15.82 -21.05 -0.80
CA ILE A 187 -14.65 -21.60 -1.52
C ILE A 187 -14.62 -23.14 -1.40
N ALA A 188 -15.10 -23.69 -0.29
CA ALA A 188 -15.13 -25.12 -0.03
C ALA A 188 -16.43 -25.79 -0.52
N GLU A 189 -17.46 -25.00 -0.85
CA GLU A 189 -18.79 -25.51 -1.21
C GLU A 189 -18.76 -26.51 -2.37
N GLY A 190 -19.37 -27.69 -2.16
CA GLY A 190 -19.44 -28.75 -3.18
C GLY A 190 -18.10 -29.49 -3.42
N THR A 191 -17.09 -29.27 -2.57
CA THR A 191 -15.78 -29.90 -2.68
C THR A 191 -15.39 -30.66 -1.40
N ASN A 192 -14.27 -31.38 -1.44
CA ASN A 192 -13.69 -32.05 -0.29
C ASN A 192 -12.78 -31.14 0.57
N LEU A 193 -12.71 -29.85 0.28
CA LEU A 193 -11.98 -28.87 1.09
C LEU A 193 -12.71 -28.58 2.40
N SER A 194 -11.99 -28.47 3.51
CA SER A 194 -12.54 -28.00 4.79
C SER A 194 -12.30 -26.50 4.95
N SER A 195 -13.37 -25.72 5.01
CA SER A 195 -13.27 -24.27 5.30
C SER A 195 -13.04 -23.97 6.77
N PHE A 196 -13.20 -24.96 7.66
CA PHE A 196 -13.12 -24.74 9.11
C PHE A 196 -11.72 -24.30 9.55
N ASP A 197 -10.68 -24.89 8.97
CA ASP A 197 -9.29 -24.65 9.36
C ASP A 197 -8.36 -24.34 8.18
N THR A 198 -8.84 -24.47 6.93
CA THR A 198 -8.08 -24.00 5.77
C THR A 198 -7.98 -22.48 5.76
N GLY A 199 -6.76 -22.00 5.50
CA GLY A 199 -6.50 -20.56 5.46
C GLY A 199 -5.01 -20.25 5.38
N ILE A 200 -4.73 -18.97 5.47
CA ILE A 200 -3.37 -18.43 5.49
C ILE A 200 -3.14 -17.75 6.84
N SER A 201 -1.98 -17.96 7.46
CA SER A 201 -1.60 -17.25 8.68
C SER A 201 -0.27 -16.52 8.49
N VAL A 202 -0.12 -15.41 9.21
CA VAL A 202 1.17 -14.73 9.41
C VAL A 202 1.57 -15.00 10.84
N GLU A 203 2.72 -15.62 11.02
CA GLU A 203 3.21 -16.14 12.30
C GLU A 203 4.58 -15.54 12.64
N THR A 204 4.93 -15.48 13.91
CA THR A 204 6.20 -14.92 14.35
C THR A 204 6.86 -15.73 15.46
N ILE A 205 8.18 -15.84 15.37
CA ILE A 205 9.04 -16.50 16.39
C ILE A 205 10.19 -15.54 16.74
N SER A 206 10.38 -15.26 18.01
CA SER A 206 11.54 -14.51 18.49
C SER A 206 12.79 -15.37 18.37
N LEU A 207 13.81 -14.87 17.64
CA LEU A 207 15.10 -15.55 17.52
C LEU A 207 15.94 -15.29 18.78
N ASN A 208 16.38 -16.36 19.44
CA ASN A 208 17.09 -16.25 20.71
C ASN A 208 18.56 -15.86 20.57
N ASN A 209 19.13 -15.97 19.36
CA ASN A 209 20.53 -15.68 19.09
C ASN A 209 20.71 -14.92 17.78
N SER A 210 21.68 -14.02 17.72
CA SER A 210 22.04 -13.26 16.51
C SER A 210 22.60 -14.12 15.36
N THR A 211 22.83 -15.40 15.58
CA THR A 211 23.32 -16.36 14.58
C THR A 211 22.23 -17.26 14.03
N GLU A 212 21.03 -17.24 14.60
CA GLU A 212 19.89 -18.01 14.13
C GLU A 212 19.21 -17.26 12.99
N ASN A 213 19.11 -17.88 11.82
CA ASN A 213 18.46 -17.31 10.66
C ASN A 213 16.97 -17.67 10.64
N CYS A 214 16.13 -16.72 10.24
CA CYS A 214 14.74 -16.97 9.97
C CYS A 214 14.59 -18.00 8.85
N ASN A 215 13.99 -19.15 9.15
CA ASN A 215 13.77 -20.22 8.17
C ASN A 215 12.49 -20.99 8.46
N ALA A 216 11.97 -21.68 7.43
CA ALA A 216 10.69 -22.39 7.48
C ALA A 216 10.67 -23.55 8.49
N ASN A 217 11.82 -24.16 8.80
CA ASN A 217 11.91 -25.28 9.71
C ASN A 217 11.56 -24.89 11.15
N LEU A 218 11.69 -23.61 11.51
CA LEU A 218 11.27 -23.12 12.82
C LEU A 218 9.75 -23.21 13.02
N PHE A 219 8.99 -23.27 11.93
CA PHE A 219 7.52 -23.25 11.94
C PHE A 219 6.89 -24.61 11.65
N LEU A 220 7.67 -25.63 11.33
CA LEU A 220 7.18 -26.97 11.00
C LEU A 220 7.71 -28.02 11.99
N TYR A 221 6.85 -28.91 12.40
CA TYR A 221 7.25 -30.05 13.29
C TYR A 221 7.91 -31.15 12.46
N GLY A 222 8.99 -31.69 12.96
CA GLY A 222 9.75 -32.78 12.34
C GLY A 222 10.99 -32.31 11.57
N ASP A 223 11.68 -33.23 10.92
CA ASP A 223 12.85 -32.94 10.10
C ASP A 223 12.41 -32.67 8.66
N VAL A 224 12.10 -31.42 8.40
CA VAL A 224 11.62 -30.95 7.10
C VAL A 224 12.75 -30.23 6.36
N GLN A 225 12.97 -30.53 5.09
CA GLN A 225 13.92 -29.81 4.25
C GLN A 225 13.32 -28.48 3.79
N SER A 226 14.10 -27.42 3.81
CA SER A 226 13.70 -26.11 3.29
C SER A 226 14.62 -25.64 2.18
N ASP A 227 14.04 -24.99 1.19
CA ASP A 227 14.73 -24.36 0.06
C ASP A 227 14.67 -22.84 0.18
N ILE A 228 15.63 -22.16 -0.46
CA ILE A 228 15.58 -20.70 -0.60
C ILE A 228 14.93 -20.36 -1.92
N ILE A 229 13.85 -19.57 -1.85
CA ILE A 229 13.06 -19.13 -3.00
C ILE A 229 13.02 -17.60 -3.05
N ASN A 230 13.32 -17.03 -4.21
CA ASN A 230 13.08 -15.61 -4.49
C ASN A 230 11.73 -15.46 -5.19
N ASP A 231 10.79 -14.76 -4.58
CA ASP A 231 9.48 -14.48 -5.13
C ASP A 231 9.06 -13.04 -4.85
N ASP A 232 8.64 -12.34 -5.90
CA ASP A 232 8.23 -10.93 -5.86
C ASP A 232 9.25 -10.00 -5.17
N GLY A 233 10.55 -10.24 -5.44
CA GLY A 233 11.66 -9.45 -4.89
C GLY A 233 11.98 -9.71 -3.41
N LYS A 234 11.37 -10.71 -2.80
CA LYS A 234 11.64 -11.14 -1.42
C LYS A 234 12.28 -12.52 -1.43
N GLU A 235 13.22 -12.73 -0.51
CA GLU A 235 13.85 -14.04 -0.28
C GLU A 235 13.14 -14.77 0.86
N TYR A 236 12.68 -15.98 0.56
CA TYR A 236 12.00 -16.85 1.51
C TYR A 236 12.75 -18.17 1.72
N SER A 237 12.80 -18.64 2.95
CA SER A 237 12.98 -20.06 3.22
C SER A 237 11.61 -20.72 3.11
N PHE A 238 11.49 -21.72 2.25
CA PHE A 238 10.24 -22.41 1.95
C PHE A 238 10.32 -23.88 2.30
N ALA A 239 9.29 -24.42 2.94
CA ALA A 239 9.17 -25.83 3.22
C ALA A 239 7.71 -26.28 3.18
N VAL A 240 7.51 -27.56 2.86
CA VAL A 240 6.18 -28.18 2.80
C VAL A 240 6.17 -29.40 3.71
N ARG A 241 5.09 -29.54 4.50
CA ARG A 241 4.78 -30.73 5.28
C ARG A 241 3.39 -31.23 4.93
N THR A 242 3.24 -32.54 4.80
CA THR A 242 1.93 -33.17 4.61
C THR A 242 1.69 -34.19 5.72
N GLU A 243 0.45 -34.27 6.17
CA GLU A 243 0.00 -35.24 7.17
C GLU A 243 -1.38 -35.77 6.82
N GLY A 244 -1.66 -37.02 7.17
CA GLY A 244 -2.97 -37.61 6.94
C GLY A 244 -3.39 -38.50 8.11
N ALA A 245 -4.63 -38.36 8.56
CA ALA A 245 -5.21 -39.19 9.61
C ALA A 245 -6.72 -39.34 9.43
N ALA A 246 -7.22 -40.59 9.55
CA ALA A 246 -8.66 -40.88 9.55
C ALA A 246 -9.45 -40.28 8.37
N GLY A 247 -8.86 -40.28 7.17
CA GLY A 247 -9.49 -39.74 5.98
C GLY A 247 -9.43 -38.22 5.85
N ASN A 248 -8.63 -37.55 6.69
CA ASN A 248 -8.29 -36.15 6.54
C ASN A 248 -6.86 -36.03 6.02
N TYR A 249 -6.61 -35.00 5.22
CA TYR A 249 -5.31 -34.63 4.69
C TYR A 249 -5.01 -33.17 5.03
N TYR A 250 -3.83 -32.95 5.57
CA TYR A 250 -3.33 -31.64 5.92
C TYR A 250 -2.07 -31.38 5.12
N GLU A 251 -2.00 -30.23 4.47
CA GLU A 251 -0.79 -29.71 3.87
C GLU A 251 -0.46 -28.35 4.47
N GLU A 252 0.77 -28.21 4.89
CA GLU A 252 1.31 -26.98 5.44
C GLU A 252 2.46 -26.52 4.55
N GLN A 253 2.32 -25.36 3.93
CA GLN A 253 3.38 -24.68 3.20
C GLN A 253 3.81 -23.48 4.03
N VAL A 254 5.10 -23.39 4.37
CA VAL A 254 5.64 -22.28 5.16
C VAL A 254 6.65 -21.49 4.35
N TRP A 255 6.44 -20.20 4.32
CA TRP A 255 7.25 -19.18 3.65
C TRP A 255 7.82 -18.23 4.69
N ALA A 256 9.00 -18.54 5.25
CA ALA A 256 9.67 -17.69 6.24
C ALA A 256 10.51 -16.63 5.54
N LEU A 257 10.30 -15.36 5.89
CA LEU A 257 10.97 -14.22 5.27
C LEU A 257 12.40 -14.10 5.81
N VAL A 258 13.37 -14.40 4.96
CA VAL A 258 14.80 -14.41 5.34
C VAL A 258 15.23 -13.03 5.84
N GLY A 259 16.02 -13.03 6.92
CA GLY A 259 16.59 -11.80 7.48
C GLY A 259 15.67 -11.01 8.39
N THR A 260 14.44 -11.47 8.69
CA THR A 260 13.57 -10.81 9.67
C THR A 260 13.88 -11.27 11.10
N ASN A 261 13.76 -10.33 12.06
CA ASN A 261 13.83 -10.61 13.50
C ASN A 261 12.87 -9.64 14.24
N PRO A 262 11.78 -10.14 14.86
CA PRO A 262 11.41 -11.56 14.96
C PRO A 262 11.25 -12.21 13.60
N CYS A 263 11.48 -13.54 13.56
CA CYS A 263 11.31 -14.33 12.35
C CYS A 263 9.84 -14.34 11.95
N LEU A 264 9.52 -13.85 10.76
CA LEU A 264 8.18 -13.74 10.24
C LEU A 264 7.96 -14.79 9.15
N ALA A 265 6.87 -15.55 9.25
CA ALA A 265 6.50 -16.54 8.24
C ALA A 265 5.02 -16.43 7.86
N VAL A 266 4.75 -16.82 6.62
CA VAL A 266 3.40 -17.04 6.12
C VAL A 266 3.19 -18.54 5.96
N ARG A 267 2.15 -19.08 6.61
CA ARG A 267 1.73 -20.48 6.47
C ARG A 267 0.46 -20.59 5.66
N TYR A 268 0.43 -21.49 4.69
CA TYR A 268 -0.80 -21.99 4.09
C TYR A 268 -1.15 -23.31 4.79
N LEU A 269 -2.29 -23.37 5.45
CA LEU A 269 -2.84 -24.59 5.99
C LEU A 269 -4.01 -25.02 5.11
N ILE A 270 -3.88 -26.14 4.43
CA ILE A 270 -4.89 -26.72 3.54
C ILE A 270 -5.36 -28.02 4.15
N HIS A 271 -6.62 -28.07 4.59
CA HIS A 271 -7.26 -29.25 5.10
C HIS A 271 -8.29 -29.77 4.08
N SER A 272 -8.13 -31.01 3.66
CA SER A 272 -9.10 -31.68 2.81
C SER A 272 -9.45 -33.06 3.35
N THR A 273 -10.57 -33.61 2.89
CA THR A 273 -11.01 -34.94 3.25
C THR A 273 -10.90 -35.90 2.07
N ALA A 274 -10.76 -37.21 2.34
CA ALA A 274 -10.75 -38.20 1.27
C ALA A 274 -12.09 -38.20 0.51
N ILE A 275 -12.04 -38.05 -0.80
CA ILE A 275 -13.24 -38.02 -1.67
C ILE A 275 -14.07 -39.28 -1.51
N GLY A 276 -13.44 -40.43 -1.23
CA GLY A 276 -14.12 -41.71 -1.00
C GLY A 276 -14.97 -41.77 0.28
N ASN A 277 -14.91 -40.77 1.13
CA ASN A 277 -15.79 -40.66 2.31
C ASN A 277 -17.21 -40.18 1.94
N TYR A 278 -17.44 -39.80 0.70
CA TYR A 278 -18.68 -39.20 0.22
C TYR A 278 -19.32 -40.11 -0.84
N PRO A 279 -20.64 -40.13 -0.98
CA PRO A 279 -21.30 -40.84 -2.08
C PRO A 279 -20.83 -40.31 -3.44
N GLU A 280 -20.67 -41.20 -4.41
CA GLU A 280 -20.19 -40.84 -5.74
C GLU A 280 -21.01 -39.70 -6.36
N GLY A 281 -20.34 -38.70 -6.89
CA GLY A 281 -20.94 -37.55 -7.56
C GLY A 281 -21.59 -36.49 -6.65
N THR A 282 -21.48 -36.61 -5.31
CA THR A 282 -22.06 -35.59 -4.38
C THR A 282 -21.16 -34.39 -4.18
N ILE A 283 -19.84 -34.58 -4.24
CA ILE A 283 -18.83 -33.53 -4.17
C ILE A 283 -17.70 -33.77 -5.18
N SER A 284 -16.91 -32.76 -5.46
CA SER A 284 -15.71 -32.85 -6.29
C SER A 284 -14.43 -32.64 -5.46
N GLU A 285 -13.29 -32.99 -6.03
CA GLU A 285 -12.02 -32.51 -5.49
C GLU A 285 -11.94 -30.99 -5.66
N PHE A 286 -11.38 -30.32 -4.66
CA PHE A 286 -11.15 -28.88 -4.74
C PHE A 286 -10.00 -28.56 -5.71
N ASP A 287 -10.04 -27.37 -6.30
CA ASP A 287 -8.98 -26.85 -7.16
C ASP A 287 -7.83 -26.30 -6.29
N LYS A 288 -6.82 -27.16 -6.08
CA LYS A 288 -5.66 -26.86 -5.26
C LYS A 288 -4.83 -25.73 -5.86
N ASP A 289 -4.65 -25.72 -7.17
CA ASP A 289 -3.80 -24.74 -7.85
C ASP A 289 -4.42 -23.34 -7.76
N ALA A 290 -5.74 -23.24 -7.94
CA ALA A 290 -6.47 -21.98 -7.78
C ALA A 290 -6.40 -21.46 -6.32
N LEU A 291 -6.50 -22.34 -5.33
CA LEU A 291 -6.37 -21.97 -3.91
C LEU A 291 -4.98 -21.47 -3.58
N ILE A 292 -3.94 -22.15 -4.06
CA ILE A 292 -2.54 -21.74 -3.84
C ILE A 292 -2.27 -20.40 -4.54
N GLU A 293 -2.77 -20.20 -5.77
CA GLU A 293 -2.62 -18.92 -6.47
C GLU A 293 -3.25 -17.77 -5.68
N GLU A 294 -4.42 -17.98 -5.06
CA GLU A 294 -5.05 -16.98 -4.20
C GLU A 294 -4.24 -16.70 -2.95
N PHE A 295 -3.72 -17.73 -2.27
CA PHE A 295 -2.85 -17.58 -1.11
C PHE A 295 -1.53 -16.89 -1.46
N ASP A 296 -0.97 -17.15 -2.63
CA ASP A 296 0.22 -16.47 -3.14
C ASP A 296 -0.01 -14.97 -3.35
N LYS A 297 -1.18 -14.57 -3.88
CA LYS A 297 -1.55 -13.15 -4.00
C LYS A 297 -1.58 -12.48 -2.62
N ILE A 298 -2.19 -13.15 -1.63
CA ILE A 298 -2.23 -12.67 -0.25
C ILE A 298 -0.82 -12.55 0.31
N ARG A 299 0.02 -13.60 0.22
CA ARG A 299 1.41 -13.60 0.73
C ARG A 299 2.27 -12.51 0.09
N ARG A 300 2.20 -12.34 -1.23
CA ARG A 300 2.96 -11.29 -1.95
C ARG A 300 2.59 -9.89 -1.50
N SER A 301 1.37 -9.68 -0.99
CA SER A 301 0.92 -8.41 -0.43
C SER A 301 1.53 -8.07 0.95
N LEU A 302 2.21 -9.02 1.59
CA LEU A 302 2.85 -8.83 2.90
C LEU A 302 3.93 -7.74 2.81
N ILE A 303 3.86 -6.75 3.68
CA ILE A 303 4.84 -5.67 3.85
C ILE A 303 5.30 -5.68 5.30
N THR A 304 6.61 -5.64 5.53
CA THR A 304 7.21 -5.41 6.85
C THR A 304 7.36 -3.91 7.08
N LEU A 305 7.05 -3.44 8.30
CA LEU A 305 7.01 -2.03 8.69
C LEU A 305 8.33 -1.56 9.31
#